data_0a95ff31ad9c27a3414ce4419c499dbe
#
_entry.id   0a95ff31ad9c27a3414ce4419c499dbe
#
_cell.length_a   1.000
_cell.length_b   1.000
_cell.length_c   1.000
_cell.angle_alpha   90.00
_cell.angle_beta   90.00
_cell.angle_gamma   90.00
#
_symmetry.space_group_name_H-M   'P 1'
#
loop_
_entity.id
_entity.type
_entity.pdbx_description
1 polymer ?
#
loop_
_entity_poly.entity_id
_entity_poly.type
_entity_poly.pdbx_seq_one_letter_code
_entity_poly.pdbx_strand_id
1 'polypeptide(L)'
;MGVGLFTHRGPILTVANWSGTWPGLVGMLNLNGSMTKANIRYSSLWSEDFNDDYFKNGLRQWLNDGVVTHDQSHVRDLALLKLPAADEKLGRDFARELRQRKAIMGVFDEGCMGMFNAIIPDELLHPTGLFKERLSQSSLYAEMQRVTDAEAREVVAWLLRKGMWFDWGQDEASELTEAQTLQQCKMYIAAVRIADEFGCSTIGIQYQQGLKDLAPASDLVEGLLNNVDRPPLKHATTKRVLFAGEALPHFNEVDECAGLDGLVTYQLWRKLGFAPENTLHDLRWGQHYRGAGVNDYVWVFLISGAAPPAHFIGGYKGTRSERQPAMYFRLGGGSVKGVSKPGHIVWSRVFVMNGKLHCDLGVAKVVKLPEAETERRWCETTPQWPIMHAVLDGISRDQMMARHKSNHIQVVYAPNAKEAQRAMRIKAAAMAELGLEVHLCGNVQLS
;
A
#
# COMPACT_ATOMS: atom_id res chain seq x y z
N MET A 1 -11.35 -18.96 -11.16
CA MET A 1 -12.29 -17.82 -11.11
C MET A 1 -12.47 -17.13 -12.48
N GLY A 2 -11.43 -16.90 -13.27
CA GLY A 2 -11.49 -16.12 -14.51
C GLY A 2 -12.47 -16.62 -15.56
N VAL A 3 -12.38 -17.90 -15.97
CA VAL A 3 -13.19 -18.42 -17.10
C VAL A 3 -14.69 -18.31 -16.84
N GLY A 4 -15.15 -18.64 -15.62
CA GLY A 4 -16.57 -18.54 -15.28
C GLY A 4 -17.11 -17.12 -15.32
N LEU A 5 -16.35 -16.12 -14.84
CA LEU A 5 -16.75 -14.72 -14.86
C LEU A 5 -16.77 -14.12 -16.27
N PHE A 6 -15.80 -14.48 -17.13
CA PHE A 6 -15.75 -13.99 -18.51
C PHE A 6 -16.87 -14.57 -19.40
N THR A 7 -17.37 -15.75 -19.07
CA THR A 7 -18.46 -16.39 -19.82
C THR A 7 -19.85 -16.12 -19.27
N HIS A 8 -19.95 -15.57 -18.04
CA HIS A 8 -21.23 -15.25 -17.42
C HIS A 8 -21.96 -14.12 -18.15
N ARG A 9 -23.28 -14.21 -18.31
CA ARG A 9 -24.12 -13.26 -19.04
C ARG A 9 -25.17 -12.56 -18.17
N GLY A 10 -25.37 -12.99 -16.94
CA GLY A 10 -26.33 -12.40 -16.00
C GLY A 10 -25.74 -11.32 -15.14
N PRO A 11 -26.56 -10.64 -14.31
CA PRO A 11 -26.09 -9.72 -13.27
C PRO A 11 -25.19 -10.41 -12.26
N ILE A 12 -24.13 -9.75 -11.82
CA ILE A 12 -23.21 -10.22 -10.77
C ILE A 12 -23.38 -9.34 -9.54
N LEU A 13 -23.56 -9.98 -8.39
CA LEU A 13 -23.53 -9.30 -7.08
C LEU A 13 -22.37 -9.85 -6.25
N THR A 14 -21.50 -8.97 -5.78
CA THR A 14 -20.51 -9.31 -4.76
C THR A 14 -20.98 -8.82 -3.40
N VAL A 15 -20.79 -9.63 -2.39
CA VAL A 15 -21.24 -9.32 -1.02
C VAL A 15 -20.09 -9.58 -0.05
N ALA A 16 -19.88 -8.64 0.88
CA ALA A 16 -18.97 -8.83 1.99
C ALA A 16 -19.63 -8.54 3.33
N ASN A 17 -19.27 -9.28 4.36
CA ASN A 17 -19.53 -8.87 5.72
C ASN A 17 -18.62 -7.70 6.11
N TRP A 18 -19.17 -6.76 6.86
CA TRP A 18 -18.43 -5.63 7.41
C TRP A 18 -17.66 -6.07 8.65
N SER A 19 -16.49 -6.65 8.44
CA SER A 19 -15.64 -7.19 9.50
C SER A 19 -14.17 -6.94 9.20
N GLY A 20 -13.42 -6.60 10.22
CA GLY A 20 -11.95 -6.49 10.16
C GLY A 20 -11.26 -7.85 10.16
N THR A 21 -11.98 -8.92 10.54
CA THR A 21 -11.46 -10.27 10.50
C THR A 21 -11.40 -10.82 9.07
N TRP A 22 -10.51 -11.72 8.86
CA TRP A 22 -10.25 -12.34 7.56
C TRP A 22 -11.40 -13.28 7.10
N PRO A 23 -11.66 -13.35 5.79
CA PRO A 23 -11.14 -12.57 4.64
C PRO A 23 -11.97 -11.33 4.29
N GLY A 24 -13.16 -11.23 4.80
CA GLY A 24 -14.11 -10.12 4.77
C GLY A 24 -14.01 -9.17 3.59
N LEU A 25 -13.86 -7.91 3.93
CA LEU A 25 -13.92 -6.76 3.05
C LEU A 25 -12.82 -6.75 1.98
N VAL A 26 -11.61 -7.09 2.37
CA VAL A 26 -10.40 -7.06 1.50
C VAL A 26 -10.59 -7.98 0.28
N GLY A 27 -11.14 -9.17 0.50
CA GLY A 27 -11.41 -10.13 -0.59
C GLY A 27 -12.40 -9.60 -1.63
N MET A 28 -13.48 -8.95 -1.17
CA MET A 28 -14.45 -8.34 -2.08
C MET A 28 -13.85 -7.18 -2.86
N LEU A 29 -13.10 -6.30 -2.22
CA LEU A 29 -12.45 -5.15 -2.87
C LEU A 29 -11.46 -5.60 -3.95
N ASN A 30 -10.65 -6.63 -3.67
CA ASN A 30 -9.75 -7.23 -4.65
C ASN A 30 -10.51 -7.81 -5.86
N LEU A 31 -11.57 -8.60 -5.61
CA LEU A 31 -12.40 -9.16 -6.66
C LEU A 31 -13.05 -8.05 -7.52
N ASN A 32 -13.61 -7.03 -6.88
CA ASN A 32 -14.24 -5.89 -7.53
C ASN A 32 -13.25 -5.13 -8.43
N GLY A 33 -12.05 -4.88 -7.93
CA GLY A 33 -10.97 -4.27 -8.71
C GLY A 33 -10.58 -5.11 -9.92
N SER A 34 -10.48 -6.43 -9.75
CA SER A 34 -10.15 -7.37 -10.84
C SER A 34 -11.25 -7.41 -11.90
N MET A 35 -12.52 -7.42 -11.50
CA MET A 35 -13.64 -7.34 -12.44
C MET A 35 -13.69 -6.00 -13.16
N THR A 36 -13.42 -4.89 -12.45
CA THR A 36 -13.32 -3.56 -13.06
C THR A 36 -12.26 -3.52 -14.17
N LYS A 37 -11.06 -4.00 -13.90
CA LYS A 37 -9.97 -4.09 -14.89
C LYS A 37 -10.34 -4.97 -16.08
N ALA A 38 -11.06 -6.07 -15.82
CA ALA A 38 -11.52 -7.00 -16.86
C ALA A 38 -12.75 -6.50 -17.62
N ASN A 39 -13.27 -5.29 -17.33
CA ASN A 39 -14.51 -4.75 -17.90
C ASN A 39 -15.75 -5.66 -17.66
N ILE A 40 -15.77 -6.38 -16.55
CA ILE A 40 -16.91 -7.18 -16.12
C ILE A 40 -17.82 -6.30 -15.26
N ARG A 41 -19.09 -6.21 -15.63
CA ARG A 41 -20.09 -5.45 -14.85
C ARG A 41 -20.50 -6.22 -13.61
N TYR A 42 -20.58 -5.55 -12.48
CA TYR A 42 -21.01 -6.10 -11.20
C TYR A 42 -21.66 -5.03 -10.32
N SER A 43 -22.40 -5.46 -9.35
CA SER A 43 -22.85 -4.66 -8.21
C SER A 43 -22.19 -5.19 -6.93
N SER A 44 -22.13 -4.38 -5.89
CA SER A 44 -21.54 -4.76 -4.61
C SER A 44 -22.40 -4.30 -3.45
N LEU A 45 -22.46 -5.11 -2.40
CA LEU A 45 -23.13 -4.78 -1.13
C LEU A 45 -22.23 -5.24 0.04
N TRP A 46 -22.39 -4.58 1.16
CA TRP A 46 -21.68 -4.90 2.41
C TRP A 46 -22.61 -4.67 3.61
N SER A 47 -22.41 -5.44 4.66
CA SER A 47 -23.21 -5.35 5.88
C SER A 47 -22.52 -6.03 7.05
N GLU A 48 -22.83 -5.63 8.27
CA GLU A 48 -22.32 -6.28 9.48
C GLU A 48 -23.01 -7.62 9.75
N ASP A 49 -24.34 -7.66 9.56
CA ASP A 49 -25.18 -8.82 9.91
C ASP A 49 -26.18 -9.23 8.81
N PHE A 50 -26.11 -8.59 7.64
CA PHE A 50 -27.03 -8.76 6.50
C PHE A 50 -28.50 -8.45 6.80
N ASN A 51 -28.76 -7.69 7.88
CA ASN A 51 -30.08 -7.39 8.39
C ASN A 51 -30.43 -5.91 8.37
N ASP A 52 -29.43 -5.05 8.13
CA ASP A 52 -29.62 -3.61 8.04
C ASP A 52 -30.41 -3.20 6.78
N ASP A 53 -31.02 -2.01 6.84
CA ASP A 53 -31.86 -1.50 5.75
C ASP A 53 -31.07 -1.19 4.49
N TYR A 54 -29.79 -0.78 4.60
CA TYR A 54 -28.94 -0.53 3.46
C TYR A 54 -28.76 -1.81 2.63
N PHE A 55 -28.42 -2.91 3.27
CA PHE A 55 -28.25 -4.21 2.61
C PHE A 55 -29.57 -4.72 2.01
N LYS A 56 -30.65 -4.72 2.80
CA LYS A 56 -31.97 -5.20 2.34
C LYS A 56 -32.51 -4.40 1.16
N ASN A 57 -32.35 -3.08 1.18
CA ASN A 57 -32.83 -2.23 0.10
C ASN A 57 -31.95 -2.39 -1.16
N GLY A 58 -30.64 -2.49 -1.01
CA GLY A 58 -29.72 -2.77 -2.10
C GLY A 58 -29.99 -4.14 -2.73
N LEU A 59 -30.23 -5.17 -1.92
CA LEU A 59 -30.58 -6.49 -2.42
C LEU A 59 -31.91 -6.50 -3.19
N ARG A 60 -32.94 -5.79 -2.70
CA ARG A 60 -34.22 -5.64 -3.44
C ARG A 60 -33.98 -4.90 -4.76
N GLN A 61 -33.20 -3.83 -4.78
CA GLN A 61 -32.86 -3.14 -6.01
C GLN A 61 -32.17 -4.07 -6.99
N TRP A 62 -31.17 -4.84 -6.55
CA TRP A 62 -30.48 -5.78 -7.41
C TRP A 62 -31.39 -6.88 -7.97
N LEU A 63 -32.30 -7.41 -7.15
CA LEU A 63 -33.25 -8.44 -7.59
C LEU A 63 -34.25 -7.90 -8.64
N ASN A 64 -34.64 -6.63 -8.53
CA ASN A 64 -35.60 -6.02 -9.47
C ASN A 64 -34.91 -5.51 -10.75
N ASP A 65 -33.76 -4.86 -10.63
CA ASP A 65 -33.13 -4.06 -11.68
C ASP A 65 -31.85 -4.69 -12.22
N GLY A 66 -31.32 -5.72 -11.57
CA GLY A 66 -30.03 -6.36 -11.89
C GLY A 66 -28.80 -5.50 -11.55
N VAL A 67 -29.00 -4.35 -10.88
CA VAL A 67 -27.94 -3.39 -10.54
C VAL A 67 -28.23 -2.71 -9.21
N VAL A 68 -27.16 -2.37 -8.46
CA VAL A 68 -27.23 -1.49 -7.28
C VAL A 68 -26.53 -0.18 -7.62
N THR A 69 -27.22 0.94 -7.37
CA THR A 69 -26.65 2.28 -7.56
C THR A 69 -26.19 2.84 -6.22
N HIS A 70 -24.96 3.33 -6.20
CA HIS A 70 -24.35 3.95 -5.04
C HIS A 70 -24.10 5.43 -5.22
N ASP A 71 -24.11 6.19 -4.13
CA ASP A 71 -23.70 7.60 -4.15
C ASP A 71 -22.19 7.73 -4.38
N GLN A 72 -21.82 8.44 -5.43
CA GLN A 72 -20.45 8.79 -5.79
C GLN A 72 -20.25 10.31 -5.90
N SER A 73 -21.11 11.11 -5.27
CA SER A 73 -21.07 12.59 -5.33
C SER A 73 -19.78 13.20 -4.77
N HIS A 74 -19.03 12.43 -3.96
CA HIS A 74 -17.72 12.80 -3.43
C HIS A 74 -16.60 12.75 -4.48
N VAL A 75 -16.83 12.19 -5.66
CA VAL A 75 -15.82 12.02 -6.73
C VAL A 75 -15.97 13.14 -7.76
N ARG A 76 -14.88 13.84 -8.02
CA ARG A 76 -14.82 14.92 -9.01
C ARG A 76 -13.72 14.65 -10.03
N ASP A 77 -14.07 14.64 -11.29
CA ASP A 77 -13.12 14.49 -12.38
C ASP A 77 -12.21 15.73 -12.45
N LEU A 78 -10.90 15.54 -12.41
CA LEU A 78 -9.91 16.61 -12.50
C LEU A 78 -10.05 17.42 -13.80
N ALA A 79 -10.43 16.78 -14.91
CA ALA A 79 -10.61 17.44 -16.19
C ALA A 79 -11.70 18.54 -16.16
N LEU A 80 -12.62 18.49 -15.20
CA LEU A 80 -13.69 19.47 -15.00
C LEU A 80 -13.33 20.55 -13.95
N LEU A 81 -12.12 20.47 -13.36
CA LEU A 81 -11.68 21.34 -12.28
C LEU A 81 -10.53 22.23 -12.73
N LYS A 82 -10.42 23.39 -12.10
CA LYS A 82 -9.28 24.29 -12.29
C LYS A 82 -8.42 24.30 -11.05
N LEU A 83 -7.21 23.80 -11.18
CA LEU A 83 -6.22 23.86 -10.10
C LEU A 83 -5.56 25.25 -10.02
N PRO A 84 -5.01 25.64 -8.86
CA PRO A 84 -4.12 26.80 -8.74
C PRO A 84 -2.95 26.65 -9.73
N ALA A 85 -2.70 27.69 -10.51
CA ALA A 85 -1.74 27.63 -11.63
C ALA A 85 -0.31 27.22 -11.20
N ALA A 86 0.11 27.62 -9.99
CA ALA A 86 1.41 27.24 -9.45
C ALA A 86 1.51 25.75 -9.11
N ASP A 87 0.45 25.19 -8.52
CA ASP A 87 0.38 23.77 -8.17
C ASP A 87 0.32 22.91 -9.44
N GLU A 88 -0.50 23.31 -10.41
CA GLU A 88 -0.63 22.65 -11.71
C GLU A 88 0.70 22.65 -12.47
N LYS A 89 1.37 23.82 -12.56
CA LYS A 89 2.67 23.93 -13.22
C LYS A 89 3.72 23.03 -12.57
N LEU A 90 3.81 23.06 -11.24
CA LEU A 90 4.80 22.24 -10.51
C LEU A 90 4.58 20.74 -10.74
N GLY A 91 3.32 20.27 -10.71
CA GLY A 91 2.97 18.89 -10.98
C GLY A 91 3.33 18.45 -12.40
N ARG A 92 2.98 19.27 -13.41
CA ARG A 92 3.31 19.00 -14.82
C ARG A 92 4.81 18.99 -15.07
N ASP A 93 5.54 19.96 -14.54
CA ASP A 93 7.00 20.03 -14.70
C ASP A 93 7.68 18.79 -14.08
N PHE A 94 7.25 18.40 -12.90
CA PHE A 94 7.72 17.17 -12.25
C PHE A 94 7.48 15.92 -13.11
N ALA A 95 6.26 15.77 -13.66
CA ALA A 95 5.91 14.62 -14.49
C ALA A 95 6.77 14.57 -15.79
N ARG A 96 7.02 15.71 -16.39
CA ARG A 96 7.91 15.81 -17.58
C ARG A 96 9.35 15.41 -17.23
N GLU A 97 9.87 15.87 -16.10
CA GLU A 97 11.19 15.50 -15.61
C GLU A 97 11.28 13.98 -15.37
N LEU A 98 10.29 13.38 -14.72
CA LEU A 98 10.24 11.93 -14.50
C LEU A 98 10.24 11.16 -15.82
N ARG A 99 9.40 11.57 -16.77
CA ARG A 99 9.30 10.94 -18.09
C ARG A 99 10.60 11.05 -18.89
N GLN A 100 11.35 12.16 -18.75
CA GLN A 100 12.65 12.35 -19.41
C GLN A 100 13.74 11.50 -18.78
N ARG A 101 13.81 11.46 -17.45
CA ARG A 101 14.82 10.66 -16.73
C ARG A 101 14.60 9.17 -16.87
N LYS A 102 13.33 8.77 -17.00
CA LYS A 102 12.85 7.40 -16.94
C LYS A 102 13.12 6.78 -15.57
N ALA A 103 12.49 5.65 -15.30
CA ALA A 103 12.68 4.91 -14.07
C ALA A 103 12.46 3.42 -14.32
N ILE A 104 13.14 2.57 -13.56
CA ILE A 104 12.99 1.12 -13.61
C ILE A 104 12.23 0.65 -12.38
N MET A 105 11.17 -0.10 -12.63
CA MET A 105 10.38 -0.83 -11.63
C MET A 105 10.83 -2.29 -11.63
N GLY A 106 11.62 -2.69 -10.65
CA GLY A 106 12.04 -4.09 -10.48
C GLY A 106 10.90 -4.93 -9.90
N VAL A 107 10.52 -5.98 -10.60
CA VAL A 107 9.42 -6.87 -10.21
C VAL A 107 9.98 -8.27 -9.98
N PHE A 108 10.08 -8.70 -8.70
CA PHE A 108 10.50 -10.05 -8.38
C PHE A 108 9.31 -11.01 -8.49
N ASP A 109 9.13 -11.47 -9.72
CA ASP A 109 8.00 -12.21 -10.28
C ASP A 109 6.67 -11.44 -10.28
N GLU A 110 6.06 -11.34 -11.45
CA GLU A 110 4.71 -10.80 -11.62
C GLU A 110 3.65 -11.74 -11.03
N GLY A 111 2.48 -11.20 -10.73
CA GLY A 111 1.31 -12.00 -10.38
C GLY A 111 0.59 -11.58 -9.11
N CYS A 112 1.19 -10.78 -8.25
CA CYS A 112 0.54 -10.13 -7.12
C CYS A 112 -0.50 -11.01 -6.40
N MET A 113 -0.13 -12.24 -5.98
CA MET A 113 -1.02 -13.22 -5.36
C MET A 113 -2.32 -13.52 -6.14
N GLY A 114 -2.34 -13.29 -7.46
CA GLY A 114 -3.56 -13.36 -8.26
C GLY A 114 -4.44 -12.11 -8.19
N MET A 115 -3.95 -11.02 -7.63
CA MET A 115 -4.62 -9.71 -7.67
C MET A 115 -4.47 -9.09 -9.07
N PHE A 116 -5.29 -9.56 -10.00
CA PHE A 116 -5.25 -9.10 -11.39
C PHE A 116 -5.40 -7.58 -11.53
N ASN A 117 -6.14 -6.94 -10.65
CA ASN A 117 -6.31 -5.48 -10.59
C ASN A 117 -5.01 -4.70 -10.34
N ALA A 118 -4.01 -5.33 -9.74
CA ALA A 118 -2.77 -4.68 -9.33
C ALA A 118 -1.71 -4.63 -10.44
N ILE A 119 -1.83 -5.46 -11.47
CA ILE A 119 -0.87 -5.56 -12.58
C ILE A 119 -1.14 -4.43 -13.60
N ILE A 120 -0.12 -3.70 -14.01
CA ILE A 120 -0.21 -2.71 -15.09
C ILE A 120 0.34 -3.32 -16.39
N PRO A 121 -0.42 -3.39 -17.48
CA PRO A 121 0.11 -3.72 -18.79
C PRO A 121 1.23 -2.76 -19.24
N ASP A 122 2.27 -3.28 -19.87
CA ASP A 122 3.43 -2.48 -20.25
C ASP A 122 3.07 -1.29 -21.15
N GLU A 123 2.12 -1.47 -22.05
CA GLU A 123 1.61 -0.41 -22.93
C GLU A 123 0.95 0.75 -22.18
N LEU A 124 0.47 0.51 -20.96
CA LEU A 124 -0.07 1.56 -20.08
C LEU A 124 1.01 2.18 -19.17
N LEU A 125 2.04 1.40 -18.81
CA LEU A 125 3.10 1.85 -17.93
C LEU A 125 4.14 2.70 -18.65
N HIS A 126 4.62 2.26 -19.81
CA HIS A 126 5.72 2.92 -20.55
C HIS A 126 5.46 4.41 -20.85
N PRO A 127 4.24 4.86 -21.22
CA PRO A 127 3.96 6.28 -21.42
C PRO A 127 4.17 7.16 -20.20
N THR A 128 4.16 6.58 -18.97
CA THR A 128 4.45 7.31 -17.73
C THR A 128 5.94 7.58 -17.53
N GLY A 129 6.82 6.94 -18.31
CA GLY A 129 8.27 6.98 -18.15
C GLY A 129 8.82 5.88 -17.24
N LEU A 130 7.98 4.95 -16.77
CA LEU A 130 8.41 3.78 -16.01
C LEU A 130 8.49 2.55 -16.92
N PHE A 131 9.50 1.72 -16.65
CA PHE A 131 9.74 0.47 -17.37
C PHE A 131 9.92 -0.65 -16.37
N LYS A 132 9.32 -1.82 -16.63
CA LYS A 132 9.51 -2.98 -15.76
C LYS A 132 10.81 -3.71 -16.13
N GLU A 133 11.56 -4.03 -15.08
CA GLU A 133 12.57 -5.08 -15.12
C GLU A 133 12.01 -6.31 -14.39
N ARG A 134 11.82 -7.39 -15.15
CA ARG A 134 11.26 -8.64 -14.63
C ARG A 134 12.36 -9.48 -14.02
N LEU A 135 12.51 -9.34 -12.72
CA LEU A 135 13.47 -10.06 -11.91
C LEU A 135 12.83 -11.36 -11.39
N SER A 136 13.67 -12.35 -11.08
CA SER A 136 13.18 -13.64 -10.58
C SER A 136 13.36 -13.75 -9.07
N GLN A 137 12.38 -14.33 -8.38
CA GLN A 137 12.50 -14.74 -6.97
C GLN A 137 13.66 -15.74 -6.78
N SER A 138 13.94 -16.60 -7.77
CA SER A 138 15.09 -17.50 -7.73
C SER A 138 16.42 -16.76 -7.70
N SER A 139 16.55 -15.65 -8.44
CA SER A 139 17.74 -14.77 -8.38
C SER A 139 17.87 -14.10 -7.02
N LEU A 140 16.76 -13.61 -6.46
CA LEU A 140 16.74 -13.04 -5.10
C LEU A 140 17.20 -14.09 -4.07
N TYR A 141 16.63 -15.29 -4.12
CA TYR A 141 16.99 -16.37 -3.21
C TYR A 141 18.46 -16.80 -3.37
N ALA A 142 18.97 -16.91 -4.61
CA ALA A 142 20.36 -17.24 -4.86
C ALA A 142 21.32 -16.15 -4.32
N GLU A 143 20.97 -14.87 -4.42
CA GLU A 143 21.78 -13.81 -3.82
C GLU A 143 21.71 -13.82 -2.30
N MET A 144 20.55 -14.13 -1.71
CA MET A 144 20.44 -14.35 -0.25
C MET A 144 21.41 -15.40 0.28
N GLN A 145 21.64 -16.48 -0.49
CA GLN A 145 22.60 -17.53 -0.09
C GLN A 145 24.06 -17.06 -0.14
N ARG A 146 24.38 -15.99 -0.87
CA ARG A 146 25.72 -15.38 -0.93
C ARG A 146 25.96 -14.38 0.20
N VAL A 147 24.89 -13.87 0.82
CA VAL A 147 25.00 -12.95 1.94
C VAL A 147 25.46 -13.71 3.18
N THR A 148 26.52 -13.24 3.82
CA THR A 148 27.06 -13.85 5.02
C THR A 148 26.21 -13.54 6.25
N ASP A 149 26.27 -14.41 7.26
CA ASP A 149 25.61 -14.13 8.56
C ASP A 149 26.18 -12.88 9.22
N ALA A 150 27.46 -12.58 9.04
CA ALA A 150 28.09 -11.38 9.58
C ALA A 150 27.43 -10.10 9.02
N GLU A 151 27.20 -10.02 7.70
CA GLU A 151 26.50 -8.90 7.09
C GLU A 151 25.05 -8.77 7.59
N ALA A 152 24.34 -9.88 7.70
CA ALA A 152 22.98 -9.88 8.24
C ALA A 152 22.92 -9.42 9.71
N ARG A 153 23.89 -9.86 10.54
CA ARG A 153 24.01 -9.41 11.94
C ARG A 153 24.30 -7.93 12.08
N GLU A 154 25.03 -7.31 11.14
CA GLU A 154 25.24 -5.85 11.13
C GLU A 154 23.92 -5.10 10.92
N VAL A 155 23.02 -5.61 10.07
CA VAL A 155 21.67 -5.05 9.87
C VAL A 155 20.86 -5.16 11.14
N VAL A 156 20.80 -6.34 11.78
CA VAL A 156 20.10 -6.54 13.05
C VAL A 156 20.65 -5.61 14.14
N ALA A 157 21.96 -5.54 14.28
CA ALA A 157 22.61 -4.68 15.27
C ALA A 157 22.29 -3.20 15.03
N TRP A 158 22.17 -2.77 13.78
CA TRP A 158 21.74 -1.40 13.45
C TRP A 158 20.28 -1.14 13.88
N LEU A 159 19.37 -2.06 13.61
CA LEU A 159 17.96 -1.97 14.02
C LEU A 159 17.80 -1.90 15.54
N LEU A 160 18.51 -2.75 16.26
CA LEU A 160 18.54 -2.74 17.73
C LEU A 160 19.08 -1.41 18.29
N ARG A 161 20.17 -0.85 17.70
CA ARG A 161 20.68 0.48 18.09
C ARG A 161 19.69 1.62 17.83
N LYS A 162 18.82 1.49 16.82
CA LYS A 162 17.73 2.45 16.56
C LYS A 162 16.55 2.31 17.53
N GLY A 163 16.54 1.23 18.32
CA GLY A 163 15.53 0.94 19.33
C GLY A 163 14.36 0.11 18.83
N MET A 164 14.48 -0.54 17.66
CA MET A 164 13.50 -1.51 17.21
C MET A 164 13.52 -2.74 18.13
N TRP A 165 12.35 -3.22 18.49
CA TRP A 165 12.17 -4.39 19.34
C TRP A 165 11.80 -5.61 18.50
N PHE A 166 12.43 -6.76 18.82
CA PHE A 166 12.12 -8.06 18.22
C PHE A 166 11.59 -9.00 19.30
N ASP A 167 10.46 -9.62 19.06
CA ASP A 167 9.81 -10.56 19.96
C ASP A 167 10.32 -11.98 19.71
N TRP A 168 11.60 -12.19 20.00
CA TRP A 168 12.26 -13.45 19.71
C TRP A 168 11.90 -14.53 20.73
N GLY A 169 11.53 -15.70 20.23
CA GLY A 169 11.34 -16.96 20.95
C GLY A 169 12.23 -18.07 20.43
N GLN A 170 11.88 -19.31 20.75
CA GLN A 170 12.66 -20.52 20.44
C GLN A 170 11.92 -21.47 19.49
N ASP A 171 10.60 -21.37 19.39
CA ASP A 171 9.78 -22.25 18.55
C ASP A 171 9.48 -21.58 17.20
N GLU A 172 10.18 -21.99 16.14
CA GLU A 172 9.97 -21.45 14.79
C GLU A 172 8.55 -21.61 14.26
N ALA A 173 7.80 -22.59 14.76
CA ALA A 173 6.43 -22.84 14.30
C ALA A 173 5.44 -21.77 14.80
N SER A 174 5.68 -21.23 16.00
CA SER A 174 4.74 -20.31 16.67
C SER A 174 5.35 -18.96 17.04
N GLU A 175 6.66 -18.83 17.09
CA GLU A 175 7.40 -17.65 17.54
C GLU A 175 8.31 -17.11 16.43
N LEU A 176 8.65 -15.82 16.50
CA LEU A 176 9.71 -15.25 15.69
C LEU A 176 11.05 -15.69 16.28
N THR A 177 11.96 -16.20 15.44
CA THR A 177 13.31 -16.54 15.90
C THR A 177 14.37 -15.59 15.34
N GLU A 178 15.53 -15.53 16.02
CA GLU A 178 16.68 -14.77 15.52
C GLU A 178 17.13 -15.30 14.15
N ALA A 179 17.08 -16.61 13.95
CA ALA A 179 17.44 -17.24 12.67
C ALA A 179 16.54 -16.77 11.52
N GLN A 180 15.23 -16.70 11.73
CA GLN A 180 14.28 -16.15 10.75
C GLN A 180 14.58 -14.67 10.45
N THR A 181 14.85 -13.86 11.48
CA THR A 181 15.23 -12.46 11.34
C THR A 181 16.52 -12.28 10.52
N LEU A 182 17.53 -13.13 10.75
CA LEU A 182 18.77 -13.12 9.95
C LEU A 182 18.51 -13.43 8.48
N GLN A 183 17.65 -14.40 8.17
CA GLN A 183 17.26 -14.68 6.78
C GLN A 183 16.54 -13.50 6.12
N GLN A 184 15.66 -12.80 6.85
CA GLN A 184 15.04 -11.57 6.36
C GLN A 184 16.07 -10.46 6.10
N CYS A 185 17.08 -10.31 6.97
CA CYS A 185 18.17 -9.36 6.77
C CYS A 185 19.03 -9.73 5.55
N LYS A 186 19.25 -11.03 5.28
CA LYS A 186 19.89 -11.48 4.04
C LYS A 186 19.07 -11.11 2.80
N MET A 187 17.74 -11.27 2.87
CA MET A 187 16.82 -10.85 1.79
C MET A 187 16.88 -9.34 1.56
N TYR A 188 16.92 -8.52 2.63
CA TYR A 188 17.09 -7.08 2.53
C TYR A 188 18.39 -6.70 1.78
N ILE A 189 19.51 -7.31 2.14
CA ILE A 189 20.81 -7.06 1.51
C ILE A 189 20.77 -7.47 0.04
N ALA A 190 20.25 -8.65 -0.26
CA ALA A 190 20.13 -9.19 -1.60
C ALA A 190 19.26 -8.31 -2.50
N ALA A 191 18.08 -7.91 -2.00
CA ALA A 191 17.17 -7.06 -2.75
C ALA A 191 17.77 -5.70 -3.10
N VAL A 192 18.49 -5.06 -2.17
CA VAL A 192 19.16 -3.76 -2.42
C VAL A 192 20.32 -3.92 -3.41
N ARG A 193 21.10 -5.00 -3.35
CA ARG A 193 22.18 -5.27 -4.31
C ARG A 193 21.66 -5.46 -5.72
N ILE A 194 20.62 -6.28 -5.89
CA ILE A 194 20.01 -6.52 -7.19
C ILE A 194 19.37 -5.23 -7.72
N ALA A 195 18.67 -4.48 -6.88
CA ALA A 195 18.09 -3.21 -7.28
C ALA A 195 19.14 -2.20 -7.78
N ASP A 196 20.32 -2.14 -7.14
CA ASP A 196 21.42 -1.29 -7.56
C ASP A 196 22.03 -1.77 -8.89
N GLU A 197 22.23 -3.07 -9.06
CA GLU A 197 22.77 -3.68 -10.28
C GLU A 197 21.90 -3.38 -11.51
N PHE A 198 20.56 -3.47 -11.35
CA PHE A 198 19.61 -3.20 -12.42
C PHE A 198 19.14 -1.74 -12.50
N GLY A 199 19.67 -0.85 -11.65
CA GLY A 199 19.30 0.57 -11.64
C GLY A 199 17.84 0.83 -11.28
N CYS A 200 17.23 -0.05 -10.45
CA CYS A 200 15.84 0.07 -10.06
C CYS A 200 15.59 1.32 -9.21
N SER A 201 14.51 2.02 -9.51
CA SER A 201 14.02 3.18 -8.74
C SER A 201 12.96 2.80 -7.72
N THR A 202 12.33 1.65 -7.88
CA THR A 202 11.35 1.02 -7.00
C THR A 202 11.36 -0.48 -7.24
N ILE A 203 11.02 -1.28 -6.23
CA ILE A 203 10.96 -2.74 -6.36
C ILE A 203 9.73 -3.32 -5.66
N GLY A 204 9.29 -4.49 -6.11
CA GLY A 204 8.27 -5.29 -5.44
C GLY A 204 8.69 -6.75 -5.36
N ILE A 205 8.47 -7.38 -4.20
CA ILE A 205 8.77 -8.79 -3.96
C ILE A 205 7.44 -9.56 -3.86
N GLN A 206 7.26 -10.54 -4.76
CA GLN A 206 6.12 -11.45 -4.71
C GLN A 206 6.45 -12.63 -3.79
N TYR A 207 6.29 -12.44 -2.50
CA TYR A 207 6.68 -13.45 -1.51
C TYR A 207 5.78 -14.71 -1.55
N GLN A 208 4.46 -14.53 -1.63
CA GLN A 208 3.46 -15.57 -1.35
C GLN A 208 3.35 -16.66 -2.43
N GLN A 209 4.04 -16.55 -3.55
CA GLN A 209 4.01 -17.58 -4.60
C GLN A 209 5.15 -18.59 -4.46
N GLY A 210 6.39 -18.18 -4.51
CA GLY A 210 7.55 -19.06 -4.49
C GLY A 210 8.38 -18.98 -3.22
N LEU A 211 8.72 -17.78 -2.79
CA LEU A 211 9.60 -17.56 -1.65
C LEU A 211 9.02 -18.08 -0.32
N LYS A 212 7.71 -18.11 -0.15
CA LYS A 212 7.04 -18.62 1.06
C LYS A 212 7.44 -20.07 1.44
N ASP A 213 7.99 -20.82 0.48
CA ASP A 213 8.41 -22.20 0.64
C ASP A 213 9.94 -22.34 0.83
N LEU A 214 10.66 -21.23 0.70
CA LEU A 214 12.12 -21.19 0.68
C LEU A 214 12.72 -20.25 1.74
N ALA A 215 12.00 -19.23 2.17
CA ALA A 215 12.49 -18.20 3.08
C ALA A 215 11.37 -17.68 4.00
N PRO A 216 11.72 -17.07 5.15
CA PRO A 216 10.79 -16.31 5.97
C PRO A 216 10.22 -15.10 5.23
N ALA A 217 9.14 -14.52 5.77
CA ALA A 217 8.40 -13.38 5.21
C ALA A 217 9.28 -12.22 4.73
N SER A 218 8.88 -11.54 3.67
CA SER A 218 9.56 -10.33 3.15
C SER A 218 9.25 -9.05 3.92
N ASP A 219 8.30 -9.06 4.85
CA ASP A 219 7.73 -7.84 5.44
C ASP A 219 8.75 -6.94 6.16
N LEU A 220 9.73 -7.52 6.87
CA LEU A 220 10.82 -6.73 7.46
C LEU A 220 11.60 -5.97 6.37
N VAL A 221 11.85 -6.61 5.23
CA VAL A 221 12.52 -6.02 4.07
C VAL A 221 11.72 -4.84 3.53
N GLU A 222 10.44 -5.06 3.30
CA GLU A 222 9.49 -4.12 2.69
C GLU A 222 9.36 -2.82 3.51
N GLY A 223 9.17 -2.95 4.82
CA GLY A 223 9.09 -1.81 5.73
C GLY A 223 10.39 -1.01 5.80
N LEU A 224 11.55 -1.68 5.81
CA LEU A 224 12.85 -1.02 5.81
C LEU A 224 13.12 -0.29 4.49
N LEU A 225 12.79 -0.89 3.35
CA LEU A 225 13.02 -0.28 2.03
C LEU A 225 12.23 1.02 1.84
N ASN A 226 11.02 1.10 2.38
CA ASN A 226 10.18 2.29 2.33
C ASN A 226 10.62 3.42 3.28
N ASN A 227 11.66 3.19 4.10
CA ASN A 227 12.17 4.16 5.07
C ASN A 227 13.48 4.79 4.58
N VAL A 228 13.62 6.12 4.67
CA VAL A 228 14.87 6.81 4.29
C VAL A 228 16.00 6.47 5.26
N ASP A 229 15.70 6.54 6.57
CA ASP A 229 16.63 6.11 7.62
C ASP A 229 16.56 4.59 7.78
N ARG A 230 17.41 3.86 7.08
CA ARG A 230 17.47 2.40 7.04
C ARG A 230 18.90 1.89 7.14
N PRO A 231 19.10 0.59 7.45
CA PRO A 231 20.46 0.03 7.55
C PRO A 231 21.27 0.31 6.28
N PRO A 232 22.42 1.02 6.40
CA PRO A 232 23.26 1.36 5.24
C PRO A 232 23.96 0.11 4.71
N LEU A 233 23.95 -0.06 3.39
CA LEU A 233 24.63 -1.13 2.71
C LEU A 233 25.71 -0.59 1.78
N LYS A 234 26.78 -1.35 1.61
CA LYS A 234 27.88 -0.98 0.72
C LYS A 234 27.97 -1.96 -0.46
N HIS A 235 28.26 -1.42 -1.62
CA HIS A 235 28.61 -2.23 -2.78
C HIS A 235 29.85 -3.09 -2.46
N ALA A 236 29.80 -4.36 -2.82
CA ALA A 236 30.81 -5.35 -2.42
C ALA A 236 32.24 -4.94 -2.81
N THR A 237 32.43 -4.43 -4.02
CA THR A 237 33.74 -4.06 -4.57
C THR A 237 34.10 -2.59 -4.34
N THR A 238 33.23 -1.65 -4.75
CA THR A 238 33.53 -0.21 -4.74
C THR A 238 33.41 0.45 -3.38
N LYS A 239 32.81 -0.24 -2.40
CA LYS A 239 32.49 0.29 -1.05
C LYS A 239 31.57 1.52 -1.03
N ARG A 240 31.01 1.91 -2.19
CA ARG A 240 29.96 2.95 -2.30
C ARG A 240 28.75 2.54 -1.46
N VAL A 241 28.18 3.49 -0.73
CA VAL A 241 26.92 3.26 -0.01
C VAL A 241 25.78 3.22 -1.01
N LEU A 242 25.00 2.14 -0.98
CA LEU A 242 23.87 1.91 -1.88
C LEU A 242 22.67 2.73 -1.44
N PHE A 243 22.06 3.51 -2.35
CA PHE A 243 20.91 4.38 -2.08
C PHE A 243 21.13 5.25 -0.81
N ALA A 244 22.27 5.94 -0.75
CA ALA A 244 22.69 6.72 0.42
C ALA A 244 21.70 7.86 0.73
N GLY A 245 21.08 7.85 1.92
CA GLY A 245 20.12 8.86 2.33
C GLY A 245 18.80 8.80 1.54
N GLU A 246 18.48 7.66 0.94
CA GLU A 246 17.29 7.44 0.13
C GLU A 246 16.55 6.19 0.57
N ALA A 247 15.21 6.22 0.52
CA ALA A 247 14.43 4.99 0.47
C ALA A 247 14.59 4.34 -0.92
N LEU A 248 14.33 3.05 -0.98
CA LEU A 248 14.05 2.32 -2.22
C LEU A 248 12.57 1.93 -2.16
N PRO A 249 11.66 2.75 -2.70
CA PRO A 249 10.23 2.49 -2.57
C PRO A 249 9.89 1.05 -2.93
N HIS A 250 9.18 0.38 -2.03
CA HIS A 250 8.75 -1.00 -2.18
C HIS A 250 7.23 -1.05 -2.28
N PHE A 251 6.73 -1.79 -3.25
CA PHE A 251 5.29 -2.05 -3.41
C PHE A 251 4.99 -3.49 -2.99
N ASN A 252 4.34 -3.61 -1.85
CA ASN A 252 4.03 -4.89 -1.22
C ASN A 252 3.20 -5.76 -2.15
N GLU A 253 3.42 -7.08 -2.07
CA GLU A 253 2.68 -8.08 -2.86
C GLU A 253 2.77 -7.88 -4.38
N VAL A 254 3.77 -7.13 -4.84
CA VAL A 254 3.95 -6.73 -6.25
C VAL A 254 2.68 -6.04 -6.81
N ASP A 255 2.08 -5.14 -6.02
CA ASP A 255 1.05 -4.23 -6.53
C ASP A 255 1.69 -3.14 -7.40
N GLU A 256 1.79 -3.37 -8.70
CA GLU A 256 2.42 -2.46 -9.66
C GLU A 256 1.70 -1.10 -9.74
N CYS A 257 0.39 -1.09 -9.51
CA CYS A 257 -0.37 0.16 -9.41
C CYS A 257 0.10 1.00 -8.21
N ALA A 258 0.36 0.35 -7.07
CA ALA A 258 0.99 1.01 -5.92
C ALA A 258 2.48 1.32 -6.17
N GLY A 259 3.17 0.53 -6.99
CA GLY A 259 4.56 0.78 -7.40
C GLY A 259 4.71 2.07 -8.19
N LEU A 260 3.86 2.29 -9.19
CA LEU A 260 3.80 3.56 -9.93
C LEU A 260 3.43 4.72 -8.99
N ASP A 261 2.38 4.56 -8.20
CA ASP A 261 1.90 5.57 -7.27
C ASP A 261 2.96 5.91 -6.20
N GLY A 262 3.55 4.91 -5.58
CA GLY A 262 4.57 5.05 -4.54
C GLY A 262 5.83 5.75 -5.03
N LEU A 263 6.32 5.42 -6.23
CA LEU A 263 7.49 6.06 -6.81
C LEU A 263 7.22 7.55 -7.14
N VAL A 264 6.09 7.85 -7.78
CA VAL A 264 5.67 9.24 -8.07
C VAL A 264 5.56 10.02 -6.78
N THR A 265 4.91 9.45 -5.77
CA THR A 265 4.75 10.05 -4.44
C THR A 265 6.10 10.33 -3.78
N TYR A 266 6.98 9.34 -3.73
CA TYR A 266 8.32 9.46 -3.13
C TYR A 266 9.12 10.60 -3.74
N GLN A 267 9.23 10.63 -5.07
CA GLN A 267 10.01 11.63 -5.77
C GLN A 267 9.40 13.04 -5.67
N LEU A 268 8.07 13.12 -5.73
CA LEU A 268 7.37 14.41 -5.60
C LEU A 268 7.50 14.98 -4.18
N TRP A 269 7.34 14.16 -3.13
CA TRP A 269 7.51 14.62 -1.75
C TRP A 269 8.91 15.10 -1.46
N ARG A 270 9.93 14.41 -1.99
CA ARG A 270 11.32 14.91 -1.94
C ARG A 270 11.46 16.27 -2.61
N LYS A 271 10.87 16.46 -3.78
CA LYS A 271 10.88 17.75 -4.50
C LYS A 271 10.18 18.86 -3.72
N LEU A 272 9.13 18.53 -2.95
CA LEU A 272 8.43 19.46 -2.07
C LEU A 272 9.17 19.71 -0.75
N GLY A 273 10.23 18.98 -0.44
CA GLY A 273 10.94 19.07 0.83
C GLY A 273 10.19 18.42 2.01
N PHE A 274 9.29 17.47 1.73
CA PHE A 274 8.52 16.75 2.74
C PHE A 274 9.15 15.38 3.02
N ALA A 275 8.78 14.77 4.15
CA ALA A 275 9.12 13.38 4.45
C ALA A 275 8.50 12.46 3.40
N PRO A 276 9.32 11.73 2.61
CA PRO A 276 8.83 11.04 1.42
C PRO A 276 8.41 9.59 1.67
N GLU A 277 8.59 9.10 2.89
CA GLU A 277 8.20 7.74 3.25
C GLU A 277 6.72 7.54 2.97
N ASN A 278 6.43 6.53 2.19
CA ASN A 278 5.06 6.18 1.81
C ASN A 278 4.93 4.67 1.68
N THR A 279 3.72 4.16 1.80
CA THR A 279 3.42 2.74 1.66
C THR A 279 1.96 2.55 1.29
N LEU A 280 1.63 1.38 0.79
CA LEU A 280 0.24 0.97 0.65
C LEU A 280 -0.29 0.38 1.97
N HIS A 281 -1.58 0.42 2.15
CA HIS A 281 -2.33 -0.28 3.20
C HIS A 281 -3.55 -0.97 2.60
N ASP A 282 -4.05 -2.03 3.24
CA ASP A 282 -5.41 -2.50 3.03
C ASP A 282 -6.41 -1.48 3.59
N LEU A 283 -7.45 -1.21 2.83
CA LEU A 283 -8.68 -0.62 3.35
C LEU A 283 -9.41 -1.72 4.15
N ARG A 284 -9.02 -1.90 5.41
CA ARG A 284 -9.29 -3.13 6.14
C ARG A 284 -10.68 -3.19 6.74
N TRP A 285 -11.09 -2.14 7.44
CA TRP A 285 -12.31 -2.05 8.20
C TRP A 285 -12.49 -0.65 8.76
N GLY A 286 -13.64 -0.34 9.35
CA GLY A 286 -13.85 0.92 10.06
C GLY A 286 -15.13 0.89 10.91
N GLN A 287 -15.17 1.78 11.88
CA GLN A 287 -16.27 1.93 12.81
C GLN A 287 -16.33 3.36 13.34
N HIS A 288 -17.54 3.85 13.63
CA HIS A 288 -17.69 5.10 14.37
C HIS A 288 -17.00 5.00 15.74
N TYR A 289 -16.26 6.04 16.07
CA TYR A 289 -15.62 6.16 17.37
C TYR A 289 -15.92 7.53 17.97
N ARG A 290 -16.32 7.52 19.25
CA ARG A 290 -16.55 8.74 20.03
C ARG A 290 -15.77 8.67 21.33
N GLY A 291 -14.75 9.50 21.46
CA GLY A 291 -13.89 9.56 22.64
C GLY A 291 -12.55 10.23 22.33
N ALA A 292 -11.80 10.61 23.35
CA ALA A 292 -10.45 11.20 23.24
C ALA A 292 -10.31 12.31 22.18
N GLY A 293 -11.35 13.16 22.03
CA GLY A 293 -11.35 14.25 21.04
C GLY A 293 -11.66 13.83 19.59
N VAL A 294 -12.03 12.58 19.37
CA VAL A 294 -12.48 12.04 18.09
C VAL A 294 -13.98 11.77 18.14
N ASN A 295 -14.73 12.19 17.13
CA ASN A 295 -16.14 11.86 16.94
C ASN A 295 -16.38 11.70 15.43
N ASP A 296 -15.89 10.61 14.88
CA ASP A 296 -15.86 10.37 13.43
C ASP A 296 -15.97 8.89 13.09
N TYR A 297 -16.17 8.60 11.81
CA TYR A 297 -15.97 7.27 11.25
C TYR A 297 -14.48 7.02 11.08
N VAL A 298 -13.91 6.16 11.91
CA VAL A 298 -12.47 5.87 11.94
C VAL A 298 -12.18 4.55 11.22
N TRP A 299 -11.51 4.66 10.09
CA TRP A 299 -11.00 3.52 9.34
C TRP A 299 -9.78 2.90 10.00
N VAL A 300 -9.64 1.60 9.86
CA VAL A 300 -8.42 0.85 10.06
C VAL A 300 -7.77 0.62 8.69
N PHE A 301 -6.64 1.26 8.47
CA PHE A 301 -5.72 0.94 7.38
C PHE A 301 -4.64 0.04 7.95
N LEU A 302 -4.44 -1.11 7.32
CA LEU A 302 -3.58 -2.14 7.87
C LEU A 302 -2.98 -2.95 6.71
N ILE A 303 -1.66 -2.94 6.60
CA ILE A 303 -0.95 -3.67 5.55
C ILE A 303 -0.36 -4.96 6.08
N SER A 304 -0.18 -5.96 5.21
CA SER A 304 0.41 -7.22 5.58
C SER A 304 1.86 -7.02 6.06
N GLY A 305 2.00 -6.87 7.37
CA GLY A 305 3.21 -6.91 8.13
C GLY A 305 4.24 -5.79 7.96
N ALA A 306 4.03 -4.80 7.09
CA ALA A 306 5.09 -3.84 6.80
C ALA A 306 4.62 -2.40 6.58
N ALA A 307 5.09 -1.48 7.43
CA ALA A 307 5.04 -0.06 7.15
C ALA A 307 6.39 0.59 7.55
N PRO A 308 6.79 1.72 6.95
CA PRO A 308 8.05 2.35 7.30
C PRO A 308 8.03 2.84 8.75
N PRO A 309 9.09 2.57 9.56
CA PRO A 309 9.19 3.08 10.92
C PRO A 309 8.94 4.58 11.07
N ALA A 310 9.24 5.39 10.06
CA ALA A 310 8.96 6.81 10.04
C ALA A 310 7.46 7.17 10.14
N HIS A 311 6.58 6.23 9.84
CA HIS A 311 5.13 6.41 9.99
C HIS A 311 4.64 6.19 11.44
N PHE A 312 5.41 5.55 12.30
CA PHE A 312 4.98 5.17 13.64
C PHE A 312 5.20 6.25 14.70
N ILE A 313 4.40 6.19 15.76
CA ILE A 313 4.64 6.95 16.99
C ILE A 313 5.98 6.47 17.57
N GLY A 314 6.94 7.39 17.68
CA GLY A 314 8.29 7.08 18.19
C GLY A 314 9.27 6.49 17.15
N GLY A 315 8.87 6.35 15.89
CA GLY A 315 9.74 5.82 14.84
C GLY A 315 10.22 4.39 15.17
N TYR A 316 11.51 4.10 15.02
CA TYR A 316 12.07 2.79 15.36
C TYR A 316 11.82 2.35 16.80
N LYS A 317 11.79 3.28 17.76
CA LYS A 317 11.47 2.97 19.17
C LYS A 317 10.02 2.53 19.38
N GLY A 318 9.14 2.90 18.46
CA GLY A 318 7.74 2.47 18.43
C GLY A 318 7.50 1.31 17.47
N THR A 319 8.57 0.70 16.96
CA THR A 319 8.50 -0.43 16.02
C THR A 319 8.82 -1.74 16.72
N ARG A 320 7.95 -2.72 16.54
CA ARG A 320 8.10 -4.08 17.03
C ARG A 320 8.04 -5.08 15.89
N SER A 321 8.82 -6.12 15.96
CA SER A 321 8.76 -7.25 15.04
C SER A 321 8.22 -8.47 15.74
N GLU A 322 7.10 -8.98 15.27
CA GLU A 322 6.43 -10.19 15.76
C GLU A 322 6.33 -11.20 14.63
N ARG A 323 6.19 -12.49 14.97
CA ARG A 323 6.04 -13.55 13.98
C ARG A 323 4.79 -13.31 13.12
N GLN A 324 4.95 -13.40 11.83
CA GLN A 324 3.86 -13.34 10.88
C GLN A 324 2.89 -14.53 11.03
N PRO A 325 1.58 -14.34 10.78
CA PRO A 325 0.58 -15.41 10.84
C PRO A 325 0.95 -16.60 9.96
N ALA A 326 0.97 -17.80 10.52
CA ALA A 326 1.38 -19.02 9.81
C ALA A 326 0.54 -19.34 8.57
N MET A 327 -0.71 -18.86 8.53
CA MET A 327 -1.63 -19.04 7.39
C MET A 327 -1.02 -18.58 6.06
N TYR A 328 -0.26 -17.47 6.09
CA TYR A 328 0.37 -16.90 4.89
C TYR A 328 1.89 -17.09 4.87
N PHE A 329 2.49 -17.23 6.04
CA PHE A 329 3.93 -17.18 6.27
C PHE A 329 4.37 -18.41 7.06
N ARG A 330 4.29 -19.57 6.42
CA ARG A 330 4.56 -20.86 7.10
C ARG A 330 5.98 -21.00 7.64
N LEU A 331 6.95 -20.34 6.99
CA LEU A 331 8.35 -20.30 7.46
C LEU A 331 8.61 -19.13 8.41
N GLY A 332 7.56 -18.47 8.89
CA GLY A 332 7.66 -17.38 9.85
C GLY A 332 8.23 -16.09 9.27
N GLY A 333 9.08 -15.46 10.05
CA GLY A 333 9.62 -14.13 9.78
C GLY A 333 8.85 -13.06 10.55
N GLY A 334 9.51 -11.93 10.76
CA GLY A 334 8.99 -10.82 11.54
C GLY A 334 8.30 -9.75 10.69
N SER A 335 7.30 -9.13 11.28
CA SER A 335 6.64 -7.93 10.78
C SER A 335 7.42 -6.65 11.09
N VAL A 336 6.98 -5.52 10.55
CA VAL A 336 7.34 -4.16 10.99
C VAL A 336 6.06 -3.51 11.54
N LYS A 337 5.74 -3.88 12.78
CA LYS A 337 4.52 -3.49 13.49
C LYS A 337 4.70 -2.18 14.24
N GLY A 338 3.67 -1.35 14.23
CA GLY A 338 3.59 -0.13 15.00
C GLY A 338 2.24 0.56 14.83
N VAL A 339 1.99 1.58 15.64
CA VAL A 339 0.82 2.45 15.54
C VAL A 339 1.22 3.70 14.77
N SER A 340 0.51 3.99 13.69
CA SER A 340 0.76 5.18 12.87
C SER A 340 0.58 6.47 13.67
N LYS A 341 1.53 7.41 13.52
CA LYS A 341 1.51 8.70 14.18
C LYS A 341 0.33 9.55 13.73
N PRO A 342 -0.28 10.36 14.62
CA PRO A 342 -1.31 11.31 14.21
C PRO A 342 -0.74 12.36 13.26
N GLY A 343 -1.56 12.80 12.31
CA GLY A 343 -1.15 13.80 11.31
C GLY A 343 -2.09 13.88 10.12
N HIS A 344 -1.68 14.60 9.11
CA HIS A 344 -2.41 14.70 7.85
C HIS A 344 -1.73 13.88 6.77
N ILE A 345 -2.52 13.17 5.99
CA ILE A 345 -2.03 12.34 4.89
C ILE A 345 -2.73 12.70 3.58
N VAL A 346 -2.01 12.48 2.49
CA VAL A 346 -2.61 12.31 1.16
C VAL A 346 -2.71 10.81 0.92
N TRP A 347 -3.89 10.37 0.52
CA TRP A 347 -4.09 9.01 0.06
C TRP A 347 -4.37 8.99 -1.45
N SER A 348 -4.08 7.89 -2.08
CA SER A 348 -4.32 7.68 -3.50
C SER A 348 -4.47 6.21 -3.85
N ARG A 349 -5.05 5.95 -5.01
CA ARG A 349 -5.05 4.63 -5.63
C ARG A 349 -4.98 4.76 -7.14
N VAL A 350 -3.94 4.19 -7.72
CA VAL A 350 -3.85 3.94 -9.16
C VAL A 350 -4.54 2.63 -9.48
N PHE A 351 -5.32 2.59 -10.55
CA PHE A 351 -6.03 1.38 -11.00
C PHE A 351 -6.26 1.41 -12.51
N VAL A 352 -6.56 0.25 -13.09
CA VAL A 352 -6.88 0.12 -14.52
C VAL A 352 -8.38 -0.05 -14.70
N MET A 353 -8.97 0.75 -15.56
CA MET A 353 -10.39 0.67 -15.95
C MET A 353 -10.55 1.09 -17.41
N ASN A 354 -11.37 0.36 -18.18
CA ASN A 354 -11.60 0.63 -19.60
C ASN A 354 -10.30 0.75 -20.43
N GLY A 355 -9.29 -0.03 -20.11
CA GLY A 355 -8.00 -0.01 -20.81
C GLY A 355 -7.14 1.23 -20.57
N LYS A 356 -7.42 1.99 -19.52
CA LYS A 356 -6.67 3.20 -19.14
C LYS A 356 -6.24 3.16 -17.69
N LEU A 357 -5.18 3.89 -17.36
CA LEU A 357 -4.80 4.16 -15.97
C LEU A 357 -5.67 5.27 -15.40
N HIS A 358 -6.15 5.05 -14.19
CA HIS A 358 -6.90 6.03 -13.40
C HIS A 358 -6.16 6.26 -12.08
N CYS A 359 -6.42 7.39 -11.44
CA CYS A 359 -5.91 7.69 -10.11
C CYS A 359 -6.97 8.44 -9.28
N ASP A 360 -7.40 7.83 -8.19
CA ASP A 360 -8.20 8.51 -7.17
C ASP A 360 -7.28 9.11 -6.11
N LEU A 361 -7.54 10.34 -5.69
CA LEU A 361 -6.78 11.04 -4.65
C LEU A 361 -7.71 11.74 -3.67
N GLY A 362 -7.28 11.79 -2.42
CA GLY A 362 -7.95 12.54 -1.37
C GLY A 362 -7.02 12.82 -0.20
N VAL A 363 -7.54 13.52 0.79
CA VAL A 363 -6.84 13.78 2.04
C VAL A 363 -7.53 13.10 3.20
N ALA A 364 -6.78 12.81 4.25
CA ALA A 364 -7.30 12.24 5.47
C ALA A 364 -6.51 12.74 6.69
N LYS A 365 -7.08 12.51 7.85
CA LYS A 365 -6.42 12.74 9.14
C LYS A 365 -6.19 11.41 9.84
N VAL A 366 -4.94 11.14 10.19
CA VAL A 366 -4.61 10.04 11.10
C VAL A 366 -4.82 10.50 12.52
N VAL A 367 -5.60 9.75 13.30
CA VAL A 367 -5.94 10.05 14.68
C VAL A 367 -5.28 9.07 15.64
N LYS A 368 -4.94 9.54 16.83
CA LYS A 368 -4.49 8.67 17.92
C LYS A 368 -5.70 8.25 18.73
N LEU A 369 -5.95 6.95 18.83
CA LEU A 369 -6.93 6.38 19.74
C LEU A 369 -6.28 5.98 21.06
N PRO A 370 -7.05 5.84 22.16
CA PRO A 370 -6.58 5.23 23.39
C PRO A 370 -5.99 3.84 23.15
N GLU A 371 -5.04 3.45 23.97
CA GLU A 371 -4.35 2.16 23.84
C GLU A 371 -5.33 0.98 23.84
N ALA A 372 -6.28 0.96 24.78
CA ALA A 372 -7.28 -0.10 24.85
C ALA A 372 -8.16 -0.22 23.58
N GLU A 373 -8.50 0.93 22.95
CA GLU A 373 -9.26 0.92 21.70
C GLU A 373 -8.38 0.49 20.50
N THR A 374 -7.12 0.88 20.48
CA THR A 374 -6.16 0.43 19.47
C THR A 374 -5.96 -1.08 19.56
N GLU A 375 -5.77 -1.61 20.76
CA GLU A 375 -5.62 -3.06 20.98
C GLU A 375 -6.89 -3.83 20.59
N ARG A 376 -8.07 -3.33 20.95
CA ARG A 376 -9.34 -3.93 20.52
C ARG A 376 -9.41 -4.04 18.99
N ARG A 377 -9.07 -2.95 18.27
CA ARG A 377 -9.09 -2.93 16.80
C ARG A 377 -8.02 -3.83 16.19
N TRP A 378 -6.87 -3.98 16.83
CA TRP A 378 -5.87 -4.95 16.43
C TRP A 378 -6.39 -6.39 16.55
N CYS A 379 -6.97 -6.74 17.69
CA CYS A 379 -7.55 -8.08 17.93
C CYS A 379 -8.68 -8.40 16.93
N GLU A 380 -9.44 -7.40 16.51
CA GLU A 380 -10.51 -7.54 15.51
C GLU A 380 -10.01 -7.54 14.06
N THR A 381 -8.71 -7.35 13.83
CA THR A 381 -8.09 -7.35 12.50
C THR A 381 -6.93 -8.35 12.44
N THR A 382 -5.69 -7.88 12.45
CA THR A 382 -4.49 -8.72 12.47
C THR A 382 -3.47 -8.12 13.44
N PRO A 383 -3.36 -8.66 14.66
CA PRO A 383 -2.54 -8.06 15.73
C PRO A 383 -1.05 -7.89 15.40
N GLN A 384 -0.50 -8.72 14.51
CA GLN A 384 0.91 -8.70 14.13
C GLN A 384 1.25 -7.60 13.12
N TRP A 385 0.26 -6.92 12.54
CA TRP A 385 0.48 -5.98 11.45
C TRP A 385 0.44 -4.52 11.91
N PRO A 386 1.08 -3.57 11.20
CA PRO A 386 1.02 -2.16 11.54
C PRO A 386 -0.40 -1.61 11.36
N ILE A 387 -0.82 -0.70 12.23
CA ILE A 387 -2.19 -0.14 12.23
C ILE A 387 -2.19 1.37 12.08
N MET A 388 -3.06 1.87 11.20
CA MET A 388 -3.35 3.29 11.03
C MET A 388 -4.84 3.55 11.26
N HIS A 389 -5.16 4.52 12.09
CA HIS A 389 -6.53 4.99 12.34
C HIS A 389 -6.78 6.25 11.51
N ALA A 390 -7.51 6.14 10.41
CA ALA A 390 -7.71 7.23 9.46
C ALA A 390 -9.17 7.72 9.43
N VAL A 391 -9.33 9.04 9.36
CA VAL A 391 -10.60 9.71 9.08
C VAL A 391 -10.50 10.33 7.70
N LEU A 392 -11.27 9.84 6.75
CA LEU A 392 -11.31 10.36 5.39
C LEU A 392 -12.07 11.68 5.35
N ASP A 393 -11.51 12.69 4.69
CA ASP A 393 -12.10 14.03 4.65
C ASP A 393 -13.22 14.12 3.59
N GLY A 394 -14.46 14.24 4.07
CA GLY A 394 -15.63 14.39 3.20
C GLY A 394 -16.04 13.13 2.42
N ILE A 395 -15.70 11.95 2.94
CA ILE A 395 -16.04 10.66 2.31
C ILE A 395 -16.65 9.74 3.38
N SER A 396 -17.88 9.33 3.17
CA SER A 396 -18.54 8.35 4.03
C SER A 396 -18.01 6.92 3.79
N ARG A 397 -18.31 6.00 4.71
CA ARG A 397 -18.05 4.57 4.56
C ARG A 397 -18.54 4.04 3.21
N ASP A 398 -19.81 4.29 2.94
CA ASP A 398 -20.47 3.70 1.78
C ASP A 398 -20.00 4.33 0.45
N GLN A 399 -19.69 5.61 0.45
CA GLN A 399 -19.06 6.28 -0.68
C GLN A 399 -17.67 5.71 -0.99
N MET A 400 -16.83 5.51 0.04
CA MET A 400 -15.51 4.91 -0.15
C MET A 400 -15.62 3.50 -0.71
N MET A 401 -16.50 2.67 -0.15
CA MET A 401 -16.73 1.30 -0.61
C MET A 401 -17.26 1.21 -2.04
N ALA A 402 -18.15 2.11 -2.44
CA ALA A 402 -18.69 2.17 -3.78
C ALA A 402 -17.62 2.54 -4.83
N ARG A 403 -16.70 3.42 -4.45
CA ARG A 403 -15.69 3.96 -5.36
C ARG A 403 -14.42 3.15 -5.44
N HIS A 404 -13.89 2.64 -4.33
CA HIS A 404 -12.56 2.05 -4.26
C HIS A 404 -12.46 0.76 -5.09
N LYS A 405 -11.48 0.68 -5.99
CA LYS A 405 -11.31 -0.42 -6.97
C LYS A 405 -10.09 -1.28 -6.69
N SER A 406 -9.79 -1.46 -5.41
CA SER A 406 -8.69 -2.30 -4.91
C SER A 406 -8.91 -2.60 -3.42
N ASN A 407 -8.20 -3.59 -2.89
CA ASN A 407 -7.99 -3.71 -1.45
C ASN A 407 -6.98 -2.66 -0.93
N HIS A 408 -6.03 -2.22 -1.76
CA HIS A 408 -4.92 -1.35 -1.38
C HIS A 408 -5.22 0.14 -1.57
N ILE A 409 -4.71 0.95 -0.67
CA ILE A 409 -4.69 2.41 -0.69
C ILE A 409 -3.29 2.91 -0.34
N GLN A 410 -2.69 3.74 -1.20
CA GLN A 410 -1.37 4.35 -0.95
C GLN A 410 -1.52 5.53 -0.01
N VAL A 411 -0.58 5.69 0.93
CA VAL A 411 -0.59 6.81 1.89
C VAL A 411 0.79 7.43 2.05
N VAL A 412 0.79 8.76 2.28
CA VAL A 412 1.99 9.56 2.57
C VAL A 412 1.62 10.70 3.50
N TYR A 413 2.49 11.02 4.47
CA TYR A 413 2.27 12.13 5.38
C TYR A 413 2.59 13.48 4.74
N ALA A 414 1.83 14.50 5.12
CA ALA A 414 2.10 15.90 4.81
C ALA A 414 2.32 16.71 6.10
N PRO A 415 3.05 17.82 6.06
CA PRO A 415 3.37 18.59 7.27
C PRO A 415 2.14 19.08 8.06
N ASN A 416 1.06 19.41 7.37
CA ASN A 416 -0.22 19.88 7.93
C ASN A 416 -1.35 19.77 6.91
N ALA A 417 -2.57 20.11 7.30
CA ALA A 417 -3.77 20.03 6.45
C ALA A 417 -3.65 20.86 5.17
N LYS A 418 -3.11 22.07 5.24
CA LYS A 418 -2.94 22.97 4.09
C LYS A 418 -1.97 22.38 3.08
N GLU A 419 -0.83 21.87 3.55
CA GLU A 419 0.18 21.25 2.71
C GLU A 419 -0.31 19.89 2.16
N ALA A 420 -1.15 19.14 2.88
CA ALA A 420 -1.79 17.94 2.35
C ALA A 420 -2.69 18.27 1.14
N GLN A 421 -3.54 19.27 1.26
CA GLN A 421 -4.39 19.74 0.15
C GLN A 421 -3.55 20.23 -1.04
N ARG A 422 -2.50 21.02 -0.77
CA ARG A 422 -1.59 21.49 -1.81
C ARG A 422 -0.85 20.34 -2.51
N ALA A 423 -0.23 19.44 -1.75
CA ALA A 423 0.52 18.31 -2.30
C ALA A 423 -0.39 17.35 -3.10
N MET A 424 -1.63 17.13 -2.64
CA MET A 424 -2.63 16.37 -3.38
C MET A 424 -2.92 17.00 -4.76
N ARG A 425 -3.13 18.34 -4.84
CA ARG A 425 -3.34 19.03 -6.12
C ARG A 425 -2.15 18.91 -7.06
N ILE A 426 -0.93 19.08 -6.52
CA ILE A 426 0.32 18.95 -7.31
C ILE A 426 0.45 17.52 -7.82
N LYS A 427 0.20 16.52 -6.98
CA LYS A 427 0.22 15.11 -7.36
C LYS A 427 -0.85 14.79 -8.41
N ALA A 428 -2.06 15.34 -8.27
CA ALA A 428 -3.12 15.19 -9.26
C ALA A 428 -2.70 15.73 -10.64
N ALA A 429 -2.11 16.93 -10.69
CA ALA A 429 -1.58 17.49 -11.93
C ALA A 429 -0.44 16.65 -12.51
N ALA A 430 0.42 16.09 -11.67
CA ALA A 430 1.50 15.19 -12.10
C ALA A 430 0.95 13.89 -12.71
N MET A 431 0.01 13.24 -12.03
CA MET A 431 -0.63 12.01 -12.55
C MET A 431 -1.37 12.24 -13.86
N ALA A 432 -2.09 13.36 -13.99
CA ALA A 432 -2.74 13.72 -15.23
C ALA A 432 -1.75 13.95 -16.39
N GLU A 433 -0.64 14.66 -16.14
CA GLU A 433 0.43 14.87 -17.13
C GLU A 433 1.12 13.56 -17.52
N LEU A 434 1.19 12.56 -16.60
CA LEU A 434 1.67 11.20 -16.91
C LEU A 434 0.66 10.38 -17.74
N GLY A 435 -0.54 10.89 -17.98
CA GLY A 435 -1.54 10.27 -18.85
C GLY A 435 -2.62 9.48 -18.11
N LEU A 436 -2.75 9.64 -16.78
CA LEU A 436 -3.80 9.01 -16.01
C LEU A 436 -5.09 9.85 -16.02
N GLU A 437 -6.24 9.20 -16.00
CA GLU A 437 -7.53 9.84 -15.67
C GLU A 437 -7.60 10.02 -14.14
N VAL A 438 -7.66 11.29 -13.70
CA VAL A 438 -7.50 11.63 -12.28
C VAL A 438 -8.81 12.12 -11.69
N HIS A 439 -9.13 11.63 -10.51
CA HIS A 439 -10.33 11.99 -9.77
C HIS A 439 -9.96 12.44 -8.35
N LEU A 440 -10.48 13.60 -7.96
CA LEU A 440 -10.33 14.12 -6.60
C LEU A 440 -11.54 13.70 -5.76
N CYS A 441 -11.30 13.11 -4.62
CA CYS A 441 -12.31 12.52 -3.75
C CYS A 441 -12.45 13.29 -2.43
N GLY A 442 -13.69 13.52 -1.99
CA GLY A 442 -14.01 14.18 -0.74
C GLY A 442 -13.89 15.71 -0.78
N ASN A 443 -13.54 16.31 0.35
CA ASN A 443 -13.39 17.76 0.49
C ASN A 443 -12.08 18.25 -0.11
N VAL A 444 -12.14 18.81 -1.31
CA VAL A 444 -10.97 19.34 -2.01
C VAL A 444 -11.02 20.86 -2.06
N GLN A 445 -9.96 21.49 -1.56
CA GLN A 445 -9.79 22.95 -1.63
C GLN A 445 -9.06 23.30 -2.95
N LEU A 446 -9.71 24.09 -3.81
CA LEU A 446 -9.18 24.51 -5.11
C LEU A 446 -8.66 25.96 -5.11
N SER A 447 -8.70 26.62 -3.95
CA SER A 447 -8.22 27.99 -3.74
C SER A 447 -7.12 28.04 -2.69
#